data_f6fc45cbdff39749474992b2d532df50
#
_entry.id   f6fc45cbdff39749474992b2d532df50
#
_cell.length_a   1.000
_cell.length_b   1.000
_cell.length_c   1.000
_cell.angle_alpha   90.00
_cell.angle_beta   90.00
_cell.angle_gamma   90.00
#
_symmetry.space_group_name_H-M   'P 1'
#
loop_
_entity.id
_entity.type
_entity.pdbx_description
1 polymer ?
#
loop_
_entity_poly.entity_id
_entity_poly.type
_entity_poly.pdbx_seq_one_letter_code
_entity_poly.pdbx_strand_id
1 'polypeptide(L)'
;NYITIITPARWYNGGMGLNSYRDEMLKDRHLEILCDFPNAKDCFPSTNISGGVCFFLWNNNYKGKCTFINHFGDSEIIQKRYLNEYPTFIRDNRSLEIVEKITSERETTLVNMVSPIMPFGLPSNARGSDTANNYNIYKLYASNGVTYVKEEDIVQRLELVNKYKIALGQLISGHLGEYD
;
A
#
# COMPACT_ATOMS: atom_id res chain seq x y z
N ASN A 1 25.38 -17.80 -10.05
CA ASN A 1 25.00 -16.55 -10.71
C ASN A 1 24.40 -15.62 -9.69
N TYR A 2 24.74 -14.31 -9.77
CA TYR A 2 24.27 -13.25 -8.89
C TYR A 2 23.64 -12.14 -9.72
N ILE A 3 22.61 -11.50 -9.16
CA ILE A 3 22.00 -10.31 -9.73
C ILE A 3 21.89 -9.27 -8.62
N THR A 4 22.36 -8.05 -8.89
CA THR A 4 22.11 -6.89 -8.02
C THR A 4 21.45 -5.80 -8.82
N ILE A 5 20.38 -5.24 -8.28
CA ILE A 5 19.61 -4.18 -8.94
C ILE A 5 19.17 -3.15 -7.91
N ILE A 6 19.19 -1.87 -8.28
CA ILE A 6 18.54 -0.78 -7.55
C ILE A 6 17.23 -0.45 -8.26
N THR A 7 16.14 -0.40 -7.49
CA THR A 7 14.80 -0.09 -8.01
C THR A 7 14.05 0.85 -7.06
N PRO A 8 13.04 1.60 -7.56
CA PRO A 8 12.07 2.23 -6.66
C PRO A 8 11.38 1.17 -5.78
N ALA A 9 11.24 1.45 -4.48
CA ALA A 9 10.65 0.53 -3.51
C ALA A 9 9.12 0.39 -3.63
N ARG A 10 8.51 1.05 -4.60
CA ARG A 10 7.07 1.06 -4.83
C ARG A 10 6.44 -0.33 -4.98
N TRP A 11 7.19 -1.30 -5.50
CA TRP A 11 6.68 -2.65 -5.66
C TRP A 11 6.29 -3.34 -4.34
N TYR A 12 6.79 -2.89 -3.20
CA TYR A 12 6.41 -3.41 -1.87
C TYR A 12 4.90 -3.35 -1.63
N ASN A 13 4.25 -2.31 -2.13
CA ASN A 13 2.82 -2.09 -1.95
C ASN A 13 1.96 -2.77 -3.05
N GLY A 14 2.59 -3.19 -4.15
CA GLY A 14 1.87 -3.66 -5.33
C GLY A 14 1.04 -2.55 -6.01
N GLY A 15 -0.03 -2.93 -6.67
CA GLY A 15 -0.85 -2.03 -7.47
C GLY A 15 -0.19 -1.62 -8.79
N MET A 16 -0.94 -0.98 -9.68
CA MET A 16 -0.49 -0.51 -11.01
C MET A 16 0.29 -1.56 -11.80
N GLY A 17 -0.18 -2.82 -11.78
CA GLY A 17 0.46 -3.93 -12.49
C GLY A 17 1.61 -4.62 -11.74
N LEU A 18 1.96 -4.19 -10.52
CA LEU A 18 3.09 -4.72 -9.77
C LEU A 18 2.73 -5.87 -8.79
N ASN A 19 1.47 -6.28 -8.73
CA ASN A 19 1.04 -7.30 -7.75
C ASN A 19 1.77 -8.64 -7.96
N SER A 20 1.82 -9.15 -9.18
CA SER A 20 2.50 -10.43 -9.49
C SER A 20 3.99 -10.33 -9.17
N TYR A 21 4.64 -9.25 -9.61
CA TYR A 21 6.05 -9.01 -9.31
C TYR A 21 6.33 -8.96 -7.81
N ARG A 22 5.51 -8.23 -7.04
CA ARG A 22 5.61 -8.21 -5.59
C ARG A 22 5.51 -9.59 -4.99
N ASP A 23 4.48 -10.35 -5.37
CA ASP A 23 4.21 -11.65 -4.79
C ASP A 23 5.31 -12.67 -5.12
N GLU A 24 5.90 -12.60 -6.31
CA GLU A 24 7.07 -13.40 -6.69
C GLU A 24 8.29 -13.02 -5.86
N MET A 25 8.63 -11.73 -5.79
CA MET A 25 9.79 -11.26 -5.05
C MET A 25 9.71 -11.57 -3.55
N LEU A 26 8.56 -11.42 -2.92
CA LEU A 26 8.39 -11.71 -1.49
C LEU A 26 8.46 -13.23 -1.18
N LYS A 27 8.11 -14.08 -2.14
CA LYS A 27 8.19 -15.54 -2.01
C LYS A 27 9.55 -16.13 -2.38
N ASP A 28 10.36 -15.37 -3.12
CA ASP A 28 11.62 -15.87 -3.65
C ASP A 28 12.63 -16.12 -2.52
N ARG A 29 13.17 -17.32 -2.48
CA ARG A 29 14.15 -17.77 -1.48
C ARG A 29 15.60 -17.55 -1.92
N HIS A 30 15.80 -17.13 -3.16
CA HIS A 30 17.11 -16.77 -3.70
C HIS A 30 17.45 -15.30 -3.42
N LEU A 31 16.50 -14.53 -2.90
CA LEU A 31 16.71 -13.16 -2.46
C LEU A 31 17.49 -13.19 -1.14
N GLU A 32 18.79 -13.03 -1.22
CA GLU A 32 19.72 -13.16 -0.09
C GLU A 32 19.75 -11.90 0.76
N ILE A 33 19.81 -10.74 0.11
CA ILE A 33 19.83 -9.42 0.76
C ILE A 33 18.82 -8.51 0.10
N LEU A 34 18.10 -7.74 0.90
CA LEU A 34 17.27 -6.63 0.48
C LEU A 34 17.55 -5.43 1.37
N CYS A 35 18.06 -4.34 0.78
CA CYS A 35 18.32 -3.08 1.47
C CYS A 35 17.25 -2.06 1.06
N ASP A 36 16.65 -1.42 2.03
CA ASP A 36 15.55 -0.47 1.86
C ASP A 36 15.94 0.92 2.37
N PHE A 37 15.76 1.91 1.51
CA PHE A 37 15.94 3.33 1.80
C PHE A 37 14.57 4.02 1.66
N PRO A 38 13.77 4.13 2.74
CA PRO A 38 12.46 4.78 2.70
C PRO A 38 12.54 6.24 2.21
N ASN A 39 13.62 6.92 2.54
CA ASN A 39 13.96 8.21 1.97
C ASN A 39 14.99 8.02 0.85
N ALA A 40 14.58 8.22 -0.40
CA ALA A 40 15.48 8.07 -1.55
C ALA A 40 16.70 8.99 -1.51
N LYS A 41 16.63 10.12 -0.81
CA LYS A 41 17.74 11.07 -0.69
C LYS A 41 18.92 10.52 0.09
N ASP A 42 18.72 9.52 0.93
CA ASP A 42 19.80 8.85 1.66
C ASP A 42 20.73 8.06 0.71
N CYS A 43 20.20 7.68 -0.46
CA CYS A 43 20.93 7.00 -1.52
C CYS A 43 21.26 7.94 -2.70
N PHE A 44 20.33 8.83 -3.06
CA PHE A 44 20.43 9.75 -4.19
C PHE A 44 20.03 11.19 -3.76
N PRO A 45 20.96 11.99 -3.21
CA PRO A 45 20.64 13.27 -2.56
C PRO A 45 19.88 14.28 -3.44
N SER A 46 20.07 14.24 -4.75
CA SER A 46 19.40 15.14 -5.70
C SER A 46 18.08 14.63 -6.25
N THR A 47 17.63 13.43 -5.85
CA THR A 47 16.49 12.76 -6.46
C THR A 47 15.37 12.60 -5.44
N ASN A 48 14.14 12.91 -5.85
CA ASN A 48 12.95 12.67 -5.04
C ASN A 48 12.14 11.52 -5.67
N ILE A 49 12.19 10.34 -5.03
CA ILE A 49 11.43 9.16 -5.46
C ILE A 49 10.43 8.83 -4.36
N SER A 50 9.16 9.03 -4.67
CA SER A 50 8.08 8.70 -3.74
C SER A 50 8.10 7.21 -3.37
N GLY A 51 8.08 6.92 -2.06
CA GLY A 51 8.18 5.56 -1.55
C GLY A 51 9.61 5.06 -1.36
N GLY A 52 10.63 5.85 -1.74
CA GLY A 52 12.03 5.48 -1.57
C GLY A 52 12.56 4.52 -2.62
N VAL A 53 13.75 4.01 -2.36
CA VAL A 53 14.45 3.05 -3.23
C VAL A 53 14.88 1.83 -2.44
N CYS A 54 15.09 0.73 -3.14
CA CYS A 54 15.71 -0.46 -2.56
C CYS A 54 16.74 -1.03 -3.51
N PHE A 55 17.71 -1.75 -2.98
CA PHE A 55 18.54 -2.64 -3.79
C PHE A 55 18.52 -4.04 -3.20
N PHE A 56 18.77 -5.04 -4.04
CA PHE A 56 18.81 -6.41 -3.61
C PHE A 56 19.95 -7.21 -4.24
N LEU A 57 20.34 -8.25 -3.53
CA LEU A 57 21.20 -9.31 -4.03
C LEU A 57 20.35 -10.57 -4.19
N TRP A 58 20.20 -11.01 -5.44
CA TRP A 58 19.65 -12.30 -5.78
C TRP A 58 20.79 -13.28 -6.08
N ASN A 59 20.76 -14.44 -5.44
CA ASN A 59 21.83 -15.44 -5.55
C ASN A 59 21.21 -16.81 -5.87
N ASN A 60 21.49 -17.33 -7.07
CA ASN A 60 20.96 -18.60 -7.54
C ASN A 60 21.29 -19.82 -6.63
N ASN A 61 22.38 -19.73 -5.86
CA ASN A 61 22.80 -20.81 -4.96
C ASN A 61 22.29 -20.63 -3.53
N TYR A 62 21.62 -19.51 -3.24
CA TYR A 62 21.03 -19.24 -1.94
C TYR A 62 19.59 -19.78 -1.87
N LYS A 63 19.23 -20.37 -0.75
CA LYS A 63 17.84 -20.71 -0.42
C LYS A 63 17.62 -20.51 1.07
N GLY A 64 16.99 -19.42 1.43
CA GLY A 64 16.82 -19.11 2.86
C GLY A 64 16.00 -17.87 3.15
N LYS A 65 16.18 -17.40 4.38
CA LYS A 65 15.61 -16.15 4.86
C LYS A 65 16.37 -14.98 4.27
N CYS A 66 15.69 -13.97 3.75
CA CYS A 66 16.30 -12.75 3.29
C CYS A 66 16.86 -11.93 4.47
N THR A 67 18.09 -11.42 4.32
CA THR A 67 18.63 -10.40 5.21
C THR A 67 18.05 -9.06 4.77
N PHE A 68 17.03 -8.59 5.49
CA PHE A 68 16.35 -7.35 5.19
C PHE A 68 16.90 -6.22 6.06
N ILE A 69 17.42 -5.18 5.40
CA ILE A 69 18.10 -4.04 6.02
C ILE A 69 17.28 -2.78 5.73
N ASN A 70 16.82 -2.11 6.79
CA ASN A 70 16.23 -0.78 6.65
C ASN A 70 17.31 0.27 7.00
N HIS A 71 17.45 1.28 6.13
CA HIS A 71 18.28 2.46 6.37
C HIS A 71 17.39 3.66 6.74
N PHE A 72 17.72 4.30 7.85
CA PHE A 72 17.08 5.52 8.34
C PHE A 72 18.15 6.55 8.64
N GLY A 73 18.59 7.31 7.63
CA GLY A 73 19.75 8.16 7.74
C GLY A 73 20.99 7.35 8.11
N ASP A 74 21.63 7.68 9.25
CA ASP A 74 22.84 6.98 9.73
C ASP A 74 22.54 5.68 10.50
N SER A 75 21.28 5.29 10.64
CA SER A 75 20.88 4.10 11.39
C SER A 75 20.46 2.97 10.47
N GLU A 76 20.83 1.74 10.86
CA GLU A 76 20.43 0.53 10.16
C GLU A 76 19.71 -0.44 11.10
N ILE A 77 18.66 -1.09 10.60
CA ILE A 77 17.96 -2.15 11.31
C ILE A 77 17.94 -3.38 10.44
N ILE A 78 18.55 -4.44 10.93
CA ILE A 78 18.77 -5.67 10.19
C ILE A 78 17.94 -6.80 10.79
N GLN A 79 17.15 -7.47 9.95
CA GLN A 79 16.39 -8.66 10.32
C GLN A 79 16.56 -9.75 9.25
N LYS A 80 16.76 -10.98 9.70
CA LYS A 80 16.81 -12.14 8.80
C LYS A 80 15.48 -12.90 8.86
N ARG A 81 14.65 -12.73 7.84
CA ARG A 81 13.27 -13.24 7.83
C ARG A 81 12.78 -13.66 6.45
N TYR A 82 11.67 -14.35 6.42
CA TYR A 82 10.91 -14.53 5.18
C TYR A 82 10.07 -13.27 4.92
N LEU A 83 10.15 -12.72 3.71
CA LEU A 83 9.48 -11.47 3.40
C LEU A 83 7.95 -11.62 3.27
N ASN A 84 7.47 -12.85 3.11
CA ASN A 84 6.05 -13.20 3.00
C ASN A 84 5.49 -13.92 4.23
N GLU A 85 6.07 -13.72 5.41
CA GLU A 85 5.60 -14.37 6.65
C GLU A 85 4.27 -13.81 7.18
N TYR A 86 3.89 -12.60 6.74
CA TYR A 86 2.60 -11.98 7.05
C TYR A 86 1.79 -11.76 5.77
N PRO A 87 0.44 -11.67 5.86
CA PRO A 87 -0.42 -11.39 4.71
C PRO A 87 -0.10 -10.07 4.01
N THR A 88 0.41 -9.09 4.76
CA THR A 88 0.90 -7.82 4.25
C THR A 88 2.40 -7.72 4.49
N PHE A 89 3.16 -7.24 3.51
CA PHE A 89 4.59 -7.02 3.68
C PHE A 89 4.84 -5.93 4.72
N ILE A 90 5.53 -6.29 5.79
CA ILE A 90 5.93 -5.35 6.85
C ILE A 90 7.27 -4.75 6.42
N ARG A 91 7.23 -3.50 5.97
CA ARG A 91 8.42 -2.81 5.45
C ARG A 91 9.39 -2.40 6.55
N ASP A 92 8.87 -1.90 7.68
CA ASP A 92 9.71 -1.44 8.80
C ASP A 92 9.95 -2.59 9.79
N ASN A 93 11.20 -3.04 9.89
CA ASN A 93 11.56 -4.12 10.80
C ASN A 93 11.27 -3.82 12.28
N ARG A 94 11.18 -2.54 12.68
CA ARG A 94 10.79 -2.13 14.05
C ARG A 94 9.35 -2.49 14.38
N SER A 95 8.51 -2.60 13.35
CA SER A 95 7.09 -2.92 13.53
C SER A 95 6.83 -4.41 13.72
N LEU A 96 7.82 -5.29 13.50
CA LEU A 96 7.62 -6.74 13.56
C LEU A 96 7.13 -7.21 14.93
N GLU A 97 7.75 -6.76 16.01
CA GLU A 97 7.35 -7.13 17.38
C GLU A 97 5.90 -6.70 17.69
N ILE A 98 5.49 -5.55 17.17
CA ILE A 98 4.11 -5.05 17.32
C ILE A 98 3.15 -5.96 16.57
N VAL A 99 3.49 -6.30 15.31
CA VAL A 99 2.66 -7.17 14.46
C VAL A 99 2.56 -8.56 15.07
N GLU A 100 3.66 -9.13 15.56
CA GLU A 100 3.67 -10.43 16.25
C GLU A 100 2.76 -10.42 17.46
N LYS A 101 2.85 -9.39 18.30
CA LYS A 101 2.02 -9.24 19.49
C LYS A 101 0.53 -9.17 19.15
N ILE A 102 0.15 -8.35 18.16
CA ILE A 102 -1.25 -8.22 17.73
C ILE A 102 -1.76 -9.52 17.11
N THR A 103 -0.95 -10.18 16.28
CA THR A 103 -1.35 -11.42 15.60
C THR A 103 -1.47 -12.59 16.59
N SER A 104 -0.67 -12.62 17.65
CA SER A 104 -0.75 -13.66 18.70
C SER A 104 -2.06 -13.62 19.47
N GLU A 105 -2.66 -12.45 19.64
CA GLU A 105 -3.95 -12.26 20.34
C GLU A 105 -5.15 -12.79 19.54
N ARG A 106 -4.96 -13.28 18.31
CA ARG A 106 -6.02 -13.78 17.41
C ARG A 106 -7.18 -12.81 17.19
N GLU A 107 -6.89 -11.54 17.21
CA GLU A 107 -7.87 -10.49 16.97
C GLU A 107 -8.41 -10.53 15.54
N THR A 108 -9.70 -10.22 15.40
CA THR A 108 -10.34 -10.10 14.09
C THR A 108 -9.82 -8.85 13.38
N THR A 109 -9.22 -9.00 12.22
CA THR A 109 -8.71 -7.87 11.46
C THR A 109 -9.85 -7.10 10.75
N LEU A 110 -9.65 -5.79 10.54
CA LEU A 110 -10.58 -4.95 9.80
C LEU A 110 -10.56 -5.21 8.28
N VAL A 111 -9.73 -6.10 7.80
CA VAL A 111 -9.47 -6.31 6.36
C VAL A 111 -10.74 -6.60 5.55
N ASN A 112 -11.67 -7.34 6.13
CA ASN A 112 -12.95 -7.65 5.50
C ASN A 112 -13.99 -6.51 5.59
N MET A 113 -13.71 -5.49 6.40
CA MET A 113 -14.56 -4.33 6.62
C MET A 113 -14.09 -3.11 5.82
N VAL A 114 -12.85 -3.14 5.34
CA VAL A 114 -12.26 -2.06 4.55
C VAL A 114 -12.47 -2.33 3.06
N SER A 115 -13.08 -1.40 2.39
CA SER A 115 -13.27 -1.46 0.94
C SER A 115 -12.02 -0.97 0.20
N PRO A 116 -11.70 -1.54 -0.98
CA PRO A 116 -10.63 -1.00 -1.83
C PRO A 116 -10.97 0.39 -2.36
N ILE A 117 -10.03 1.01 -3.04
CA ILE A 117 -10.23 2.28 -3.75
C ILE A 117 -11.42 2.15 -4.72
N MET A 118 -12.21 3.21 -4.82
CA MET A 118 -13.44 3.25 -5.64
C MET A 118 -14.44 2.13 -5.28
N PRO A 119 -14.89 2.05 -4.02
CA PRO A 119 -15.70 0.92 -3.53
C PRO A 119 -17.01 0.73 -4.28
N PHE A 120 -17.51 1.76 -4.93
CA PHE A 120 -18.76 1.74 -5.72
C PHE A 120 -18.53 1.75 -7.23
N GLY A 121 -17.26 1.66 -7.68
CA GLY A 121 -16.89 1.70 -9.08
C GLY A 121 -16.84 3.10 -9.69
N LEU A 122 -17.17 4.13 -8.92
CA LEU A 122 -17.11 5.52 -9.37
C LEU A 122 -15.65 6.01 -9.39
N PRO A 123 -15.16 6.57 -10.51
CA PRO A 123 -13.82 7.12 -10.57
C PRO A 123 -13.69 8.40 -9.75
N SER A 124 -12.47 8.77 -9.36
CA SER A 124 -12.20 9.95 -8.52
C SER A 124 -12.65 11.28 -9.13
N ASN A 125 -12.81 11.32 -10.45
CA ASN A 125 -13.32 12.47 -11.20
C ASN A 125 -14.82 12.36 -11.49
N ALA A 126 -15.53 11.37 -10.94
CA ALA A 126 -16.98 11.28 -11.08
C ALA A 126 -17.66 12.57 -10.59
N ARG A 127 -18.61 13.02 -11.34
CA ARG A 127 -19.45 14.18 -11.02
C ARG A 127 -20.88 13.77 -11.26
N GLY A 128 -21.73 14.05 -10.30
CA GLY A 128 -23.15 13.81 -10.42
C GLY A 128 -23.91 15.06 -10.90
N SER A 129 -25.23 14.99 -10.84
CA SER A 129 -26.11 16.13 -11.00
C SER A 129 -26.14 16.99 -9.74
N ASP A 130 -26.21 18.30 -9.88
CA ASP A 130 -26.32 19.23 -8.74
C ASP A 130 -27.65 19.11 -8.01
N THR A 131 -28.67 18.53 -8.64
CA THR A 131 -30.00 18.35 -8.08
C THR A 131 -30.42 16.90 -8.08
N ALA A 132 -31.06 16.47 -6.98
CA ALA A 132 -31.76 15.19 -6.92
C ALA A 132 -32.99 15.22 -7.80
N ASN A 133 -33.27 14.10 -8.46
CA ASN A 133 -34.50 13.90 -9.23
C ASN A 133 -34.92 12.41 -9.17
N ASN A 134 -35.94 12.00 -9.90
CA ASN A 134 -36.45 10.63 -9.88
C ASN A 134 -35.41 9.57 -10.34
N TYR A 135 -34.34 9.97 -10.98
CA TYR A 135 -33.27 9.10 -11.48
C TYR A 135 -31.99 9.25 -10.67
N ASN A 136 -31.60 10.50 -10.34
CA ASN A 136 -30.39 10.80 -9.58
C ASN A 136 -30.75 10.89 -8.10
N ILE A 137 -30.79 9.76 -7.42
CA ILE A 137 -31.29 9.63 -6.04
C ILE A 137 -30.20 9.41 -5.00
N TYR A 138 -29.03 8.93 -5.40
CA TYR A 138 -27.94 8.63 -4.47
C TYR A 138 -26.98 9.80 -4.34
N LYS A 139 -26.70 10.19 -3.10
CA LYS A 139 -25.72 11.28 -2.82
C LYS A 139 -24.30 10.82 -3.11
N LEU A 140 -23.60 11.61 -3.91
CA LEU A 140 -22.17 11.49 -4.17
C LEU A 140 -21.45 12.62 -3.45
N TYR A 141 -20.57 12.28 -2.54
CA TYR A 141 -19.66 13.22 -1.88
C TYR A 141 -18.37 13.33 -2.69
N ALA A 142 -18.20 14.42 -3.39
CA ALA A 142 -17.08 14.69 -4.28
C ALA A 142 -16.28 15.91 -3.80
N SER A 143 -15.10 16.15 -4.37
CA SER A 143 -14.26 17.29 -4.02
C SER A 143 -14.90 18.66 -4.25
N ASN A 144 -15.90 18.75 -5.12
CA ASN A 144 -16.66 19.96 -5.43
C ASN A 144 -17.97 20.09 -4.64
N GLY A 145 -18.24 19.19 -3.68
CA GLY A 145 -19.43 19.21 -2.84
C GLY A 145 -20.29 17.95 -2.98
N VAL A 146 -21.56 18.07 -2.60
CA VAL A 146 -22.53 16.98 -2.69
C VAL A 146 -23.29 17.08 -4.00
N THR A 147 -23.28 16.01 -4.77
CA THR A 147 -24.01 15.85 -6.03
C THR A 147 -24.84 14.56 -5.97
N TYR A 148 -25.55 14.21 -7.03
CA TYR A 148 -26.43 13.06 -7.08
C TYR A 148 -26.16 12.20 -8.31
N VAL A 149 -26.14 10.88 -8.12
CA VAL A 149 -25.89 9.89 -9.17
C VAL A 149 -27.06 8.93 -9.31
N LYS A 150 -27.13 8.27 -10.44
CA LYS A 150 -28.11 7.22 -10.73
C LYS A 150 -27.65 5.88 -10.14
N GLU A 151 -28.60 4.97 -9.98
CA GLU A 151 -28.28 3.60 -9.57
C GLU A 151 -27.37 2.89 -10.56
N GLU A 152 -27.58 3.08 -11.85
CA GLU A 152 -26.79 2.48 -12.94
C GLU A 152 -25.32 2.94 -12.97
N ASP A 153 -25.01 4.10 -12.36
CA ASP A 153 -23.63 4.59 -12.22
C ASP A 153 -22.85 3.82 -11.14
N ILE A 154 -23.57 3.14 -10.24
CA ILE A 154 -22.99 2.37 -9.12
C ILE A 154 -22.82 0.93 -9.57
N VAL A 155 -21.65 0.63 -10.13
CA VAL A 155 -21.40 -0.66 -10.81
C VAL A 155 -21.00 -1.79 -9.87
N GLN A 156 -20.80 -1.51 -8.58
CA GLN A 156 -20.49 -2.53 -7.58
C GLN A 156 -20.91 -2.12 -6.17
N ARG A 157 -21.20 -3.12 -5.31
CA ARG A 157 -21.54 -2.95 -3.89
C ARG A 157 -22.73 -2.03 -3.63
N LEU A 158 -23.73 -2.05 -4.49
CA LEU A 158 -24.96 -1.27 -4.35
C LEU A 158 -25.62 -1.53 -2.98
N GLU A 159 -25.52 -2.75 -2.47
CA GLU A 159 -26.05 -3.16 -1.16
C GLU A 159 -25.47 -2.39 0.03
N LEU A 160 -24.31 -1.75 -0.16
CA LEU A 160 -23.66 -0.95 0.88
C LEU A 160 -24.05 0.55 0.83
N VAL A 161 -24.68 1.01 -0.23
CA VAL A 161 -24.96 2.44 -0.44
C VAL A 161 -25.78 3.04 0.70
N ASN A 162 -26.82 2.35 1.16
CA ASN A 162 -27.71 2.80 2.21
C ASN A 162 -27.33 2.31 3.62
N LYS A 163 -26.14 1.70 3.78
CA LYS A 163 -25.65 1.26 5.10
C LYS A 163 -24.73 2.31 5.72
N TYR A 164 -24.67 2.30 7.04
CA TYR A 164 -23.70 3.10 7.78
C TYR A 164 -22.28 2.72 7.36
N LYS A 165 -21.46 3.72 7.06
CA LYS A 165 -20.08 3.55 6.64
C LYS A 165 -19.25 4.76 7.02
N ILE A 166 -17.96 4.53 7.22
CA ILE A 166 -16.98 5.60 7.39
C ILE A 166 -16.29 5.80 6.03
N ALA A 167 -16.39 7.00 5.49
CA ALA A 167 -15.68 7.37 4.28
C ALA A 167 -14.33 7.98 4.67
N LEU A 168 -13.25 7.41 4.14
CA LEU A 168 -11.90 7.93 4.30
C LEU A 168 -11.43 8.45 2.94
N GLY A 169 -10.87 9.66 2.93
CA GLY A 169 -10.17 10.19 1.77
C GLY A 169 -8.96 9.32 1.43
N GLN A 170 -8.60 9.26 0.16
CA GLN A 170 -7.35 8.64 -0.24
C GLN A 170 -6.19 9.41 0.41
N LEU A 171 -5.37 8.69 1.17
CA LEU A 171 -4.11 9.25 1.66
C LEU A 171 -3.19 9.45 0.44
N ILE A 172 -3.01 10.69 0.05
CA ILE A 172 -1.99 11.08 -0.91
C ILE A 172 -0.75 11.38 -0.07
N SER A 173 0.42 10.86 -0.46
CA SER A 173 1.69 11.26 0.12
C SER A 173 1.91 12.75 -0.19
N GLY A 174 1.30 13.59 0.60
CA GLY A 174 1.54 15.02 0.65
C GLY A 174 2.50 15.30 1.78
N HIS A 175 3.13 16.43 1.77
CA HIS A 175 4.13 16.87 2.71
C HIS A 175 3.85 16.42 4.14
N LEU A 176 4.68 15.53 4.67
CA LEU A 176 4.77 15.27 6.10
C LEU A 176 5.28 16.57 6.73
N GLY A 177 4.42 17.32 7.38
CA GLY A 177 4.92 18.44 8.16
C GLY A 177 4.01 19.64 8.37
N GLU A 178 2.82 19.71 7.84
CA GLU A 178 1.90 20.80 8.13
C GLU A 178 0.58 20.23 8.68
N TYR A 179 0.55 20.01 9.96
CA TYR A 179 -0.68 19.99 10.75
C TYR A 179 -0.84 21.38 11.35
N ASP A 180 -1.72 22.19 10.78
CA ASP A 180 -2.29 23.35 11.45
C ASP A 180 -3.26 22.91 12.54
#